data_c42f28a2ce29838aafda36d8a4e54f31
#
_entry.id   c42f28a2ce29838aafda36d8a4e54f31
#
_cell.length_a   1.000
_cell.length_b   1.000
_cell.length_c   1.000
_cell.angle_alpha   90.00
_cell.angle_beta   90.00
_cell.angle_gamma   90.00
#
_symmetry.space_group_name_H-M   'P 1'
#
loop_
_entity.id
_entity.type
_entity.pdbx_description
1 polymer ?
#
loop_
_entity_poly.entity_id
_entity_poly.type
_entity_poly.pdbx_seq_one_letter_code
_entity_poly.pdbx_strand_id
1 'polypeptide(L)'
;MGTSTGGTNALQLAAAFPNDVHALILLSPNIAINDKNAWLLNNPWGLQMATIVKGSRYIDSKDQRDIYKKYWYSHYRLESVVALQEMLESSMTNETFSKINQPTLLLYYYKDEVRQDSVVRVQAMKEMFDQLHTETSMKRIQVMPNTGDHVIGSAIKSKDTEGVERE
;
A
#
# COMPACT_ATOMS: atom_id res chain seq x y z
N MET A 1 -10.06 -6.10 6.55
CA MET A 1 -9.72 -4.76 6.03
C MET A 1 -8.24 -4.50 6.22
N GLY A 2 -7.59 -3.86 5.24
CA GLY A 2 -6.17 -3.53 5.31
C GLY A 2 -5.83 -2.21 4.66
N THR A 3 -4.99 -1.40 5.32
CA THR A 3 -4.47 -0.12 4.80
C THR A 3 -2.98 -0.27 4.50
N SER A 4 -2.50 0.27 3.36
CA SER A 4 -1.09 0.24 2.97
C SER A 4 -0.50 -1.18 3.02
N THR A 5 0.58 -1.43 3.76
CA THR A 5 1.16 -2.77 3.98
C THR A 5 0.17 -3.74 4.65
N GLY A 6 -0.78 -3.24 5.46
CA GLY A 6 -1.88 -4.07 5.97
C GLY A 6 -2.79 -4.60 4.85
N GLY A 7 -2.95 -3.86 3.76
CA GLY A 7 -3.62 -4.33 2.54
C GLY A 7 -2.83 -5.43 1.83
N THR A 8 -1.49 -5.30 1.75
CA THR A 8 -0.60 -6.35 1.25
C THR A 8 -0.78 -7.66 2.02
N ASN A 9 -0.74 -7.57 3.36
CA ASN A 9 -0.94 -8.74 4.23
C ASN A 9 -2.34 -9.34 4.07
N ALA A 10 -3.39 -8.51 3.91
CA ALA A 10 -4.75 -9.00 3.70
C ALA A 10 -4.88 -9.78 2.38
N LEU A 11 -4.21 -9.34 1.31
CA LEU A 11 -4.16 -10.06 0.03
C LEU A 11 -3.44 -11.41 0.17
N GLN A 12 -2.29 -11.43 0.86
CA GLN A 12 -1.55 -12.67 1.13
C GLN A 12 -2.40 -13.67 1.93
N LEU A 13 -3.08 -13.20 2.98
CA LEU A 13 -3.97 -14.05 3.79
C LEU A 13 -5.14 -14.58 2.98
N ALA A 14 -5.78 -13.76 2.14
CA ALA A 14 -6.88 -14.19 1.29
C ALA A 14 -6.44 -15.25 0.26
N ALA A 15 -5.24 -15.11 -0.30
CA ALA A 15 -4.68 -16.09 -1.24
C ALA A 15 -4.25 -17.40 -0.55
N ALA A 16 -3.73 -17.33 0.69
CA ALA A 16 -3.26 -18.49 1.44
C ALA A 16 -4.39 -19.23 2.16
N PHE A 17 -5.41 -18.53 2.62
CA PHE A 17 -6.52 -19.04 3.43
C PHE A 17 -7.88 -18.61 2.84
N PRO A 18 -8.21 -19.04 1.60
CA PRO A 18 -9.38 -18.53 0.87
C PRO A 18 -10.72 -18.84 1.55
N ASN A 19 -10.79 -19.85 2.38
CA ASN A 19 -12.02 -20.23 3.11
C ASN A 19 -12.21 -19.46 4.42
N ASP A 20 -11.16 -18.81 4.93
CA ASP A 20 -11.19 -18.07 6.21
C ASP A 20 -11.42 -16.58 6.01
N VAL A 21 -11.23 -16.08 4.78
CA VAL A 21 -11.44 -14.68 4.43
C VAL A 21 -12.73 -14.52 3.63
N HIS A 22 -13.72 -13.85 4.20
CA HIS A 22 -15.04 -13.67 3.57
C HIS A 22 -15.08 -12.54 2.56
N ALA A 23 -14.36 -11.44 2.81
CA ALA A 23 -14.30 -10.26 1.93
C ALA A 23 -13.05 -9.44 2.22
N LEU A 24 -12.65 -8.62 1.25
CA LEU A 24 -11.52 -7.69 1.33
C LEU A 24 -12.00 -6.25 1.22
N ILE A 25 -11.55 -5.40 2.15
CA ILE A 25 -11.61 -3.94 2.03
C ILE A 25 -10.17 -3.44 2.08
N LEU A 26 -9.71 -2.87 0.98
CA LEU A 26 -8.33 -2.45 0.76
C LEU A 26 -8.28 -0.92 0.65
N LEU A 27 -7.55 -0.27 1.55
CA LEU A 27 -7.37 1.18 1.58
C LEU A 27 -5.94 1.51 1.17
N SER A 28 -5.74 2.00 -0.07
CA SER A 28 -4.42 2.28 -0.64
C SER A 28 -3.42 1.15 -0.37
N PRO A 29 -3.71 -0.12 -0.75
CA PRO A 29 -2.83 -1.26 -0.44
C PRO A 29 -1.46 -1.07 -1.09
N ASN A 30 -0.41 -1.43 -0.38
CA ASN A 30 0.94 -1.35 -0.91
C ASN A 30 1.24 -2.55 -1.82
N ILE A 31 1.05 -2.37 -3.11
CA ILE A 31 1.39 -3.36 -4.14
C ILE A 31 2.80 -3.11 -4.68
N ALA A 32 3.18 -1.84 -4.80
CA ALA A 32 4.51 -1.42 -5.18
C ALA A 32 4.80 -0.02 -4.63
N ILE A 33 6.02 0.20 -4.16
CA ILE A 33 6.49 1.51 -3.71
C ILE A 33 6.51 2.49 -4.89
N ASN A 34 6.03 3.72 -4.66
CA ASN A 34 6.04 4.77 -5.67
C ASN A 34 7.41 5.47 -5.76
N ASP A 35 8.45 4.69 -5.98
CA ASP A 35 9.82 5.17 -6.25
C ASP A 35 10.38 4.38 -7.44
N LYS A 36 10.85 5.08 -8.46
CA LYS A 36 11.42 4.48 -9.68
C LYS A 36 12.68 3.63 -9.39
N ASN A 37 13.35 3.90 -8.28
CA ASN A 37 14.57 3.21 -7.88
C ASN A 37 14.32 2.12 -6.82
N ALA A 38 13.06 1.86 -6.43
CA ALA A 38 12.73 0.88 -5.40
C ALA A 38 13.27 -0.53 -5.73
N TRP A 39 13.33 -0.90 -7.00
CA TRP A 39 13.89 -2.17 -7.48
C TRP A 39 15.38 -2.37 -7.10
N LEU A 40 16.14 -1.26 -6.92
CA LEU A 40 17.54 -1.33 -6.49
C LEU A 40 17.70 -1.87 -5.08
N LEU A 41 16.68 -1.68 -4.22
CA LEU A 41 16.72 -2.10 -2.82
C LEU A 41 16.86 -3.61 -2.67
N ASN A 42 16.34 -4.38 -3.62
CA ASN A 42 16.35 -5.85 -3.58
C ASN A 42 17.61 -6.49 -4.24
N ASN A 43 18.55 -5.66 -4.67
CA ASN A 43 19.83 -6.15 -5.17
C ASN A 43 20.79 -6.47 -4.00
N PRO A 44 21.80 -7.35 -4.19
CA PRO A 44 22.74 -7.72 -3.13
C PRO A 44 23.43 -6.54 -2.42
N TRP A 45 23.56 -5.40 -3.11
CA TRP A 45 24.15 -4.15 -2.58
C TRP A 45 23.11 -3.05 -2.34
N GLY A 46 21.82 -3.38 -2.40
CA GLY A 46 20.72 -2.40 -2.35
C GLY A 46 20.75 -1.55 -1.08
N LEU A 47 20.93 -2.19 0.07
CA LEU A 47 21.01 -1.49 1.36
C LEU A 47 22.23 -0.55 1.43
N GLN A 48 23.40 -1.00 0.97
CA GLN A 48 24.63 -0.22 0.98
C GLN A 48 24.49 1.01 0.07
N MET A 49 23.96 0.81 -1.14
CA MET A 49 23.70 1.90 -2.08
C MET A 49 22.66 2.88 -1.54
N ALA A 50 21.56 2.41 -0.99
CA ALA A 50 20.54 3.24 -0.38
C ALA A 50 21.10 4.05 0.80
N THR A 51 21.96 3.45 1.63
CA THR A 51 22.64 4.12 2.74
C THR A 51 23.56 5.23 2.26
N ILE A 52 24.34 4.99 1.19
CA ILE A 52 25.22 5.99 0.60
C ILE A 52 24.41 7.16 0.01
N VAL A 53 23.39 6.86 -0.79
CA VAL A 53 22.55 7.88 -1.44
C VAL A 53 21.82 8.73 -0.40
N LYS A 54 21.31 8.09 0.67
CA LYS A 54 20.57 8.80 1.72
C LYS A 54 21.48 9.51 2.72
N GLY A 55 22.71 9.06 2.86
CA GLY A 55 23.66 9.55 3.88
C GLY A 55 23.32 9.14 5.31
N SER A 56 22.37 8.21 5.49
CA SER A 56 21.91 7.73 6.80
C SER A 56 21.36 6.32 6.72
N ARG A 57 21.49 5.56 7.80
CA ARG A 57 20.80 4.27 8.00
C ARG A 57 19.36 4.42 8.51
N TYR A 58 18.93 5.64 8.77
CA TYR A 58 17.62 5.93 9.31
C TYR A 58 16.82 6.84 8.37
N ILE A 59 15.53 6.69 8.44
CA ILE A 59 14.55 7.50 7.74
C ILE A 59 13.73 8.24 8.79
N ASP A 60 13.67 9.57 8.66
CA ASP A 60 12.83 10.41 9.48
C ASP A 60 11.57 10.81 8.70
N SER A 61 10.41 10.66 9.36
CA SER A 61 9.15 11.14 8.82
C SER A 61 9.18 12.66 8.76
N LYS A 62 8.61 13.23 7.70
CA LYS A 62 8.40 14.68 7.60
C LYS A 62 7.33 15.18 8.56
N ASP A 63 6.39 14.32 8.95
CA ASP A 63 5.33 14.64 9.90
C ASP A 63 5.84 14.45 11.34
N GLN A 64 6.04 15.57 12.03
CA GLN A 64 6.56 15.61 13.39
C GLN A 64 5.50 15.96 14.43
N ARG A 65 4.21 16.05 14.04
CA ARG A 65 3.11 16.35 14.96
C ARG A 65 2.98 15.28 16.05
N ASP A 66 2.67 15.70 17.28
CA ASP A 66 2.54 14.78 18.43
C ASP A 66 1.46 13.73 18.18
N ILE A 67 0.33 14.13 17.57
CA ILE A 67 -0.74 13.19 17.21
C ILE A 67 -0.26 12.14 16.20
N TYR A 68 0.61 12.49 15.27
CA TYR A 68 1.20 11.54 14.33
C TYR A 68 2.11 10.55 15.07
N LYS A 69 3.04 11.04 15.89
CA LYS A 69 4.01 10.23 16.65
C LYS A 69 3.35 9.24 17.63
N LYS A 70 2.11 9.53 18.03
CA LYS A 70 1.34 8.62 18.91
C LYS A 70 0.95 7.32 18.20
N TYR A 71 0.79 7.33 16.86
CA TYR A 71 0.29 6.20 16.08
C TYR A 71 1.26 5.68 15.02
N TRP A 72 2.26 6.47 14.63
CA TRP A 72 3.29 6.09 13.66
C TRP A 72 4.69 6.32 14.19
N TYR A 73 5.58 5.39 13.85
CA TYR A 73 7.01 5.63 14.07
C TYR A 73 7.49 6.75 13.13
N SER A 74 8.12 7.77 13.71
CA SER A 74 8.69 8.90 12.96
C SER A 74 10.16 8.70 12.60
N HIS A 75 10.81 7.68 13.17
CA HIS A 75 12.22 7.35 12.99
C HIS A 75 12.36 5.84 12.84
N TYR A 76 12.77 5.33 11.68
CA TYR A 76 12.89 3.91 11.42
C TYR A 76 14.10 3.57 10.55
N ARG A 77 14.55 2.33 10.60
CA ARG A 77 15.75 1.87 9.92
C ARG A 77 15.50 1.67 8.42
N LEU A 78 16.52 1.98 7.60
CA LEU A 78 16.46 1.79 6.16
C LEU A 78 16.28 0.32 5.77
N GLU A 79 16.80 -0.60 6.59
CA GLU A 79 16.63 -2.05 6.40
C GLU A 79 15.15 -2.48 6.38
N SER A 80 14.26 -1.77 7.07
CA SER A 80 12.83 -2.06 7.03
C SER A 80 12.20 -1.81 5.66
N VAL A 81 12.74 -0.83 4.90
CA VAL A 81 12.28 -0.55 3.53
C VAL A 81 12.80 -1.60 2.55
N VAL A 82 14.02 -2.11 2.77
CA VAL A 82 14.57 -3.23 1.99
C VAL A 82 13.71 -4.48 2.20
N ALA A 83 13.44 -4.84 3.47
CA ALA A 83 12.58 -5.99 3.80
C ALA A 83 11.15 -5.83 3.24
N LEU A 84 10.62 -4.60 3.26
CA LEU A 84 9.32 -4.31 2.64
C LEU A 84 9.36 -4.55 1.14
N GLN A 85 10.39 -4.06 0.43
CA GLN A 85 10.52 -4.26 -1.01
C GLN A 85 10.64 -5.75 -1.37
N GLU A 86 11.44 -6.51 -0.63
CA GLU A 86 11.57 -7.95 -0.79
C GLU A 86 10.22 -8.67 -0.61
N MET A 87 9.48 -8.31 0.43
CA MET A 87 8.13 -8.84 0.66
C MET A 87 7.20 -8.52 -0.50
N LEU A 88 7.20 -7.29 -1.01
CA LEU A 88 6.34 -6.89 -2.13
C LEU A 88 6.68 -7.67 -3.40
N GLU A 89 7.95 -7.77 -3.78
CA GLU A 89 8.36 -8.48 -4.98
C GLU A 89 8.09 -9.98 -4.92
N SER A 90 8.23 -10.58 -3.73
CA SER A 90 7.99 -12.01 -3.56
C SER A 90 6.51 -12.39 -3.44
N SER A 91 5.65 -11.48 -3.01
CA SER A 91 4.26 -11.79 -2.68
C SER A 91 3.21 -11.06 -3.51
N MET A 92 3.50 -9.87 -4.04
CA MET A 92 2.54 -9.12 -4.88
C MET A 92 2.70 -9.51 -6.35
N THR A 93 2.35 -10.76 -6.63
CA THR A 93 2.52 -11.42 -7.92
C THR A 93 1.18 -11.82 -8.54
N ASN A 94 1.16 -12.03 -9.85
CA ASN A 94 -0.02 -12.54 -10.55
C ASN A 94 -0.51 -13.89 -9.95
N GLU A 95 0.42 -14.76 -9.53
CA GLU A 95 0.07 -16.01 -8.87
C GLU A 95 -0.73 -15.78 -7.58
N THR A 96 -0.33 -14.80 -6.77
CA THR A 96 -1.05 -14.45 -5.55
C THR A 96 -2.44 -13.88 -5.87
N PHE A 97 -2.51 -12.95 -6.82
CA PHE A 97 -3.76 -12.27 -7.16
C PHE A 97 -4.79 -13.20 -7.79
N SER A 98 -4.35 -14.13 -8.62
CA SER A 98 -5.23 -15.12 -9.27
C SER A 98 -5.87 -16.14 -8.30
N LYS A 99 -5.37 -16.25 -7.06
CA LYS A 99 -5.95 -17.10 -6.00
C LYS A 99 -7.07 -16.41 -5.23
N ILE A 100 -7.26 -15.10 -5.42
CA ILE A 100 -8.21 -14.29 -4.65
C ILE A 100 -9.56 -14.24 -5.38
N ASN A 101 -10.58 -14.84 -4.75
CA ASN A 101 -11.95 -14.93 -5.27
C ASN A 101 -12.97 -14.17 -4.40
N GLN A 102 -12.54 -13.65 -3.26
CA GLN A 102 -13.40 -13.01 -2.27
C GLN A 102 -13.94 -11.67 -2.79
N PRO A 103 -15.17 -11.29 -2.41
CA PRO A 103 -15.67 -9.93 -2.65
C PRO A 103 -14.65 -8.89 -2.22
N THR A 104 -14.32 -7.96 -3.12
CA THR A 104 -13.22 -7.01 -2.89
C THR A 104 -13.63 -5.58 -3.20
N LEU A 105 -13.46 -4.70 -2.22
CA LEU A 105 -13.54 -3.24 -2.36
C LEU A 105 -12.13 -2.65 -2.26
N LEU A 106 -11.72 -1.90 -3.28
CA LEU A 106 -10.47 -1.16 -3.31
C LEU A 106 -10.75 0.34 -3.34
N LEU A 107 -10.29 1.06 -2.32
CA LEU A 107 -10.34 2.51 -2.24
C LEU A 107 -8.92 3.09 -2.24
N TYR A 108 -8.68 4.18 -2.99
CA TYR A 108 -7.35 4.79 -3.06
C TYR A 108 -7.42 6.28 -3.43
N TYR A 109 -6.40 7.04 -3.00
CA TYR A 109 -6.28 8.44 -3.35
C TYR A 109 -5.78 8.62 -4.78
N TYR A 110 -6.62 9.24 -5.60
CA TYR A 110 -6.25 9.71 -6.94
C TYR A 110 -7.17 10.87 -7.32
N LYS A 111 -6.62 11.95 -7.78
CA LYS A 111 -7.34 13.10 -8.33
C LYS A 111 -6.94 13.35 -9.79
N ASP A 112 -5.67 13.32 -10.06
CA ASP A 112 -5.03 13.42 -11.39
C ASP A 112 -3.59 12.90 -11.30
N GLU A 113 -2.87 12.89 -12.42
CA GLU A 113 -1.50 12.34 -12.52
C GLU A 113 -0.48 13.03 -11.60
N VAL A 114 -0.73 14.27 -11.20
CA VAL A 114 0.14 15.03 -10.29
C VAL A 114 -0.30 14.86 -8.83
N ARG A 115 -1.61 14.77 -8.60
CA ARG A 115 -2.24 14.68 -7.28
C ARG A 115 -2.83 13.29 -7.07
N GLN A 116 -1.97 12.36 -6.74
CA GLN A 116 -2.30 10.96 -6.45
C GLN A 116 -1.48 10.46 -5.27
N ASP A 117 -1.67 9.19 -4.92
CA ASP A 117 -0.89 8.56 -3.87
C ASP A 117 0.62 8.68 -4.15
N SER A 118 1.33 9.32 -3.23
CA SER A 118 2.78 9.57 -3.36
C SER A 118 3.64 8.47 -2.73
N VAL A 119 3.04 7.55 -2.00
CA VAL A 119 3.72 6.48 -1.25
C VAL A 119 3.70 5.17 -2.03
N VAL A 120 2.54 4.80 -2.56
CA VAL A 120 2.35 3.56 -3.33
C VAL A 120 1.93 3.87 -4.76
N ARG A 121 2.33 3.01 -5.68
CA ARG A 121 2.08 3.20 -7.11
C ARG A 121 0.62 2.87 -7.46
N VAL A 122 -0.15 3.89 -7.83
CA VAL A 122 -1.58 3.77 -8.19
C VAL A 122 -1.79 2.77 -9.32
N GLN A 123 -0.96 2.81 -10.34
CA GLN A 123 -1.08 1.90 -11.49
C GLN A 123 -0.93 0.43 -11.05
N ALA A 124 -0.04 0.11 -10.11
CA ALA A 124 0.12 -1.24 -9.59
C ALA A 124 -1.12 -1.73 -8.82
N MET A 125 -1.81 -0.84 -8.09
CA MET A 125 -3.08 -1.18 -7.44
C MET A 125 -4.17 -1.54 -8.46
N LYS A 126 -4.27 -0.80 -9.56
CA LYS A 126 -5.23 -1.06 -10.65
C LYS A 126 -4.92 -2.38 -11.35
N GLU A 127 -3.67 -2.61 -11.71
CA GLU A 127 -3.20 -3.86 -12.33
C GLU A 127 -3.45 -5.07 -11.43
N MET A 128 -3.19 -4.96 -10.13
CA MET A 128 -3.53 -5.99 -9.14
C MET A 128 -5.03 -6.27 -9.14
N PHE A 129 -5.86 -5.22 -9.07
CA PHE A 129 -7.31 -5.36 -9.02
C PHE A 129 -7.89 -6.05 -10.26
N ASP A 130 -7.33 -5.77 -11.44
CA ASP A 130 -7.72 -6.43 -12.69
C ASP A 130 -7.37 -7.92 -12.69
N GLN A 131 -6.27 -8.31 -12.03
CA GLN A 131 -5.77 -9.68 -11.92
C GLN A 131 -6.49 -10.53 -10.86
N LEU A 132 -7.31 -9.93 -9.98
CA LEU A 132 -8.11 -10.70 -9.03
C LEU A 132 -9.10 -11.61 -9.76
N HIS A 133 -9.17 -12.87 -9.33
CA HIS A 133 -10.10 -13.87 -9.86
C HIS A 133 -11.54 -13.68 -9.34
N THR A 134 -11.76 -12.66 -8.51
CA THR A 134 -13.08 -12.25 -8.02
C THR A 134 -13.99 -11.91 -9.20
N GLU A 135 -15.23 -12.40 -9.16
CA GLU A 135 -16.25 -12.06 -10.16
C GLU A 135 -16.44 -10.54 -10.25
N THR A 136 -16.64 -10.03 -11.48
CA THR A 136 -16.78 -8.58 -11.73
C THR A 136 -17.91 -7.95 -10.93
N SER A 137 -19.01 -8.69 -10.71
CA SER A 137 -20.15 -8.26 -9.90
C SER A 137 -19.84 -8.15 -8.39
N MET A 138 -18.77 -8.79 -7.93
CA MET A 138 -18.36 -8.83 -6.53
C MET A 138 -17.08 -8.02 -6.25
N LYS A 139 -16.55 -7.29 -7.24
CA LYS A 139 -15.40 -6.42 -7.00
C LYS A 139 -15.68 -4.99 -7.44
N ARG A 140 -15.28 -4.05 -6.60
CA ARG A 140 -15.44 -2.60 -6.84
C ARG A 140 -14.14 -1.88 -6.57
N ILE A 141 -13.77 -0.98 -7.47
CA ILE A 141 -12.65 -0.05 -7.31
C ILE A 141 -13.20 1.38 -7.32
N GLN A 142 -12.80 2.20 -6.34
CA GLN A 142 -13.29 3.57 -6.17
C GLN A 142 -12.16 4.53 -5.87
N VAL A 143 -12.09 5.63 -6.58
CA VAL A 143 -11.17 6.74 -6.30
C VAL A 143 -11.70 7.64 -5.21
N MET A 144 -10.81 8.12 -4.33
CA MET A 144 -11.10 9.03 -3.22
C MET A 144 -10.35 10.36 -3.42
N PRO A 145 -10.82 11.25 -4.33
CA PRO A 145 -10.05 12.42 -4.80
C PRO A 145 -9.85 13.51 -3.75
N ASN A 146 -10.65 13.49 -2.68
CA ASN A 146 -10.64 14.53 -1.67
C ASN A 146 -9.78 14.19 -0.44
N THR A 147 -9.35 12.93 -0.29
CA THR A 147 -8.56 12.49 0.87
C THR A 147 -7.19 13.14 0.96
N GLY A 148 -6.55 13.38 -0.18
CA GLY A 148 -5.30 14.15 -0.28
C GLY A 148 -4.07 13.52 0.37
N ASP A 149 -4.15 12.27 0.84
CA ASP A 149 -3.06 11.54 1.49
C ASP A 149 -3.16 10.04 1.17
N HIS A 150 -2.04 9.33 1.32
CA HIS A 150 -1.98 7.88 1.21
C HIS A 150 -2.85 7.16 2.25
N VAL A 151 -2.85 7.64 3.49
CA VAL A 151 -3.63 7.06 4.59
C VAL A 151 -5.04 7.62 4.55
N ILE A 152 -5.86 7.12 3.63
CA ILE A 152 -7.20 7.65 3.33
C ILE A 152 -8.21 7.45 4.46
N GLY A 153 -8.10 6.39 5.26
CA GLY A 153 -9.04 6.03 6.31
C GLY A 153 -8.72 6.60 7.71
N SER A 154 -7.81 7.58 7.82
CA SER A 154 -7.45 8.16 9.12
C SER A 154 -7.62 9.68 9.13
N ALA A 155 -8.41 10.20 10.07
CA ALA A 155 -8.61 11.63 10.27
C ALA A 155 -7.33 12.40 10.63
N ILE A 156 -6.24 11.72 11.00
CA ILE A 156 -4.95 12.35 11.26
C ILE A 156 -4.27 12.76 9.95
N LYS A 157 -4.53 12.06 8.86
CA LYS A 157 -3.86 12.21 7.56
C LYS A 157 -4.82 12.62 6.44
N SER A 158 -5.97 11.97 6.36
CA SER A 158 -6.98 12.22 5.34
C SER A 158 -7.74 13.51 5.60
N LYS A 159 -8.12 14.19 4.53
CA LYS A 159 -8.99 15.38 4.56
C LYS A 159 -10.48 15.03 4.39
N ASP A 160 -10.80 13.79 4.05
CA ASP A 160 -12.17 13.31 3.75
C ASP A 160 -12.35 11.85 4.21
N THR A 161 -12.31 11.63 5.52
CA THR A 161 -12.57 10.30 6.10
C THR A 161 -14.04 9.92 6.00
N GLU A 162 -14.95 10.88 6.10
CA GLU A 162 -16.40 10.65 5.96
C GLU A 162 -16.76 10.14 4.55
N GLY A 163 -16.06 10.62 3.52
CA GLY A 163 -16.20 10.11 2.16
C GLY A 163 -15.79 8.64 2.06
N VAL A 164 -14.69 8.26 2.72
CA VAL A 164 -14.20 6.88 2.75
C VAL A 164 -15.14 5.94 3.52
N GLU A 165 -15.72 6.41 4.62
CA GLU A 165 -16.66 5.63 5.45
C GLU A 165 -18.00 5.36 4.75
N ARG A 166 -18.40 6.21 3.81
CA ARG A 166 -19.66 6.06 3.06
C ARG A 166 -19.59 5.03 1.93
N GLU A 167 -18.40 4.70 1.45
CA GLU A 167 -18.19 3.70 0.39
C GLU A 167 -18.08 2.28 0.96
#